data_b512b933dfe44d53562a5ba7792f8b67
#
_entry.id   b512b933dfe44d53562a5ba7792f8b67
#
_cell.length_a   1.000
_cell.length_b   1.000
_cell.length_c   1.000
_cell.angle_alpha   90.00
_cell.angle_beta   90.00
_cell.angle_gamma   90.00
#
_symmetry.space_group_name_H-M   'P 1'
#
loop_
_entity.id
_entity.type
_entity.pdbx_description
1 polymer ?
#
loop_
_entity_poly.entity_id
_entity_poly.type
_entity_poly.pdbx_seq_one_letter_code
_entity_poly.pdbx_strand_id
1 'polypeptide(L)'
;MCRQYTAAEAERMGMVNKVVPLERLEDECVEWAKTMMQHSPLAMRMIKAGLNAELDGQAGIQELAGDATMLYYFLDEAQEGGRAFLEKRKPDFGKFPKLP
;
A
#
# COMPACT_ATOMS: atom_id res chain seq x y z
N MET A 1 9.65 -31.47 -14.84
CA MET A 1 8.92 -32.58 -14.19
C MET A 1 7.57 -32.07 -13.73
N CYS A 2 6.47 -32.67 -14.16
CA CYS A 2 5.10 -32.25 -13.74
C CYS A 2 4.64 -33.09 -12.52
N ARG A 3 5.32 -32.92 -11.38
CA ARG A 3 4.89 -33.58 -10.15
C ARG A 3 3.68 -32.83 -9.58
N GLN A 4 2.69 -33.58 -9.13
CA GLN A 4 1.58 -33.05 -8.34
C GLN A 4 1.99 -33.01 -6.86
N TYR A 5 1.59 -31.95 -6.19
CA TYR A 5 1.82 -31.73 -4.77
C TYR A 5 0.49 -31.70 -4.03
N THR A 6 0.47 -32.26 -2.85
CA THR A 6 -0.68 -32.13 -1.94
C THR A 6 -0.75 -30.71 -1.36
N ALA A 7 -1.91 -30.30 -0.86
CA ALA A 7 -2.08 -29.00 -0.20
C ALA A 7 -1.11 -28.84 1.00
N ALA A 8 -0.93 -29.90 1.80
CA ALA A 8 -0.01 -29.89 2.93
C ALA A 8 1.47 -29.76 2.51
N GLU A 9 1.87 -30.30 1.36
CA GLU A 9 3.19 -30.10 0.80
C GLU A 9 3.37 -28.66 0.32
N ALA A 10 2.34 -28.08 -0.34
CA ALA A 10 2.34 -26.70 -0.79
C ALA A 10 2.47 -25.70 0.38
N GLU A 11 1.79 -25.96 1.50
CA GLU A 11 1.93 -25.15 2.73
C GLU A 11 3.36 -25.22 3.30
N ARG A 12 3.92 -26.42 3.43
CA ARG A 12 5.31 -26.59 3.91
C ARG A 12 6.36 -25.92 3.01
N MET A 13 6.08 -25.84 1.71
CA MET A 13 6.96 -25.16 0.75
C MET A 13 6.74 -23.64 0.67
N GLY A 14 5.75 -23.10 1.38
CA GLY A 14 5.41 -21.69 1.34
C GLY A 14 4.66 -21.24 0.06
N MET A 15 4.11 -22.18 -0.70
CA MET A 15 3.30 -21.86 -1.89
C MET A 15 1.90 -21.35 -1.53
N VAL A 16 1.38 -21.78 -0.38
CA VAL A 16 0.12 -21.31 0.20
C VAL A 16 0.34 -20.97 1.68
N ASN A 17 -0.44 -20.04 2.20
CA ASN A 17 -0.26 -19.52 3.55
C ASN A 17 -0.85 -20.44 4.62
N LYS A 18 -1.96 -21.12 4.31
CA LYS A 18 -2.67 -21.99 5.22
C LYS A 18 -3.50 -23.01 4.45
N VAL A 19 -3.57 -24.23 4.96
CA VAL A 19 -4.43 -25.30 4.47
C VAL A 19 -5.53 -25.58 5.48
N VAL A 20 -6.78 -25.60 5.02
CA VAL A 20 -7.97 -25.90 5.82
C VAL A 20 -8.88 -26.87 5.05
N PRO A 21 -9.80 -27.59 5.72
CA PRO A 21 -10.85 -28.33 5.04
C PRO A 21 -11.66 -27.43 4.11
N LEU A 22 -12.11 -27.99 2.98
CA LEU A 22 -12.80 -27.22 1.92
C LEU A 22 -14.03 -26.47 2.46
N GLU A 23 -14.79 -27.09 3.34
CA GLU A 23 -15.96 -26.51 3.98
C GLU A 23 -15.66 -25.32 4.92
N ARG A 24 -14.39 -25.15 5.32
CA ARG A 24 -13.93 -24.05 6.19
C ARG A 24 -13.17 -22.96 5.42
N LEU A 25 -12.95 -23.13 4.14
CA LEU A 25 -12.09 -22.24 3.35
C LEU A 25 -12.61 -20.81 3.32
N GLU A 26 -13.91 -20.63 3.07
CA GLU A 26 -14.52 -19.30 3.00
C GLU A 26 -14.51 -18.61 4.36
N ASP A 27 -14.88 -19.32 5.44
CA ASP A 27 -14.83 -18.80 6.81
C ASP A 27 -13.42 -18.31 7.17
N GLU A 28 -12.41 -19.10 6.87
CA GLU A 28 -11.02 -18.76 7.14
C GLU A 28 -10.58 -17.51 6.37
N CYS A 29 -10.94 -17.39 5.10
CA CYS A 29 -10.66 -16.21 4.30
C CYS A 29 -11.34 -14.95 4.88
N VAL A 30 -12.59 -15.09 5.34
CA VAL A 30 -13.32 -13.99 5.99
C VAL A 30 -12.64 -13.56 7.29
N GLU A 31 -12.18 -14.49 8.12
CA GLU A 31 -11.46 -14.14 9.36
C GLU A 31 -10.12 -13.42 9.07
N TRP A 32 -9.40 -13.84 8.04
CA TRP A 32 -8.19 -13.12 7.60
C TRP A 32 -8.51 -11.71 7.10
N ALA A 33 -9.59 -11.57 6.32
CA ALA A 33 -10.04 -10.25 5.85
C ALA A 33 -10.42 -9.34 7.03
N LYS A 34 -11.15 -9.84 8.02
CA LYS A 34 -11.49 -9.09 9.24
C LYS A 34 -10.23 -8.64 10.00
N THR A 35 -9.23 -9.51 10.11
CA THR A 35 -7.95 -9.17 10.75
C THR A 35 -7.24 -8.05 9.98
N MET A 36 -7.17 -8.14 8.65
CA MET A 36 -6.59 -7.08 7.81
C MET A 36 -7.33 -5.75 7.94
N MET A 37 -8.66 -5.78 8.05
CA MET A 37 -9.49 -4.58 8.22
C MET A 37 -9.30 -3.85 9.57
N GLN A 38 -8.59 -4.44 10.52
CA GLN A 38 -8.21 -3.77 11.77
C GLN A 38 -7.00 -2.83 11.61
N HIS A 39 -6.32 -2.91 10.47
CA HIS A 39 -5.17 -2.05 10.17
C HIS A 39 -5.57 -0.83 9.34
N SER A 40 -4.72 0.20 9.35
CA SER A 40 -4.94 1.41 8.55
C SER A 40 -5.05 1.07 7.05
N PRO A 41 -6.15 1.45 6.38
CA PRO A 41 -6.30 1.22 4.94
C PRO A 41 -5.20 1.89 4.11
N LEU A 42 -4.76 3.08 4.53
CA LEU A 42 -3.68 3.81 3.86
C LEU A 42 -2.35 3.07 4.00
N ALA A 43 -2.01 2.63 5.22
CA ALA A 43 -0.78 1.88 5.45
C ALA A 43 -0.72 0.60 4.62
N MET A 44 -1.83 -0.15 4.56
CA MET A 44 -1.90 -1.37 3.73
C MET A 44 -1.73 -1.08 2.24
N ARG A 45 -2.33 0.01 1.74
CA ARG A 45 -2.17 0.44 0.34
C ARG A 45 -0.72 0.77 0.03
N MET A 46 -0.07 1.56 0.87
CA MET A 46 1.33 1.97 0.68
C MET A 46 2.28 0.78 0.73
N ILE A 47 2.08 -0.15 1.67
CA ILE A 47 2.86 -1.39 1.75
C ILE A 47 2.70 -2.22 0.47
N LYS A 48 1.47 -2.40 0.00
CA LYS A 48 1.19 -3.17 -1.22
C LYS A 48 1.82 -2.51 -2.46
N ALA A 49 1.67 -1.20 -2.62
CA ALA A 49 2.27 -0.45 -3.73
C ALA A 49 3.81 -0.56 -3.70
N GLY A 50 4.42 -0.42 -2.52
CA GLY A 50 5.87 -0.56 -2.35
C GLY A 50 6.40 -1.95 -2.69
N LEU A 51 5.69 -3.01 -2.27
CA LEU A 51 6.08 -4.39 -2.58
C LEU A 51 5.91 -4.75 -4.06
N ASN A 52 4.94 -4.14 -4.75
CA ASN A 52 4.68 -4.40 -6.15
C ASN A 52 5.53 -3.53 -7.10
N ALA A 53 6.08 -2.41 -6.61
CA ALA A 53 6.77 -1.42 -7.44
C ALA A 53 7.89 -2.01 -8.29
N GLU A 54 8.65 -2.97 -7.76
CA GLU A 54 9.71 -3.66 -8.50
C GLU A 54 9.16 -4.54 -9.62
N LEU A 55 8.08 -5.27 -9.35
CA LEU A 55 7.46 -6.20 -10.33
C LEU A 55 6.72 -5.46 -11.43
N ASP A 56 6.07 -4.36 -11.08
CA ASP A 56 5.30 -3.52 -12.01
C ASP A 56 6.20 -2.50 -12.76
N GLY A 57 7.49 -2.45 -12.42
CA GLY A 57 8.48 -1.62 -13.08
C GLY A 57 8.13 -0.12 -13.01
N GLN A 58 8.30 0.60 -14.11
CA GLN A 58 8.05 2.04 -14.16
C GLN A 58 6.61 2.41 -13.76
N ALA A 59 5.63 1.60 -14.13
CA ALA A 59 4.22 1.82 -13.77
C ALA A 59 4.02 1.75 -12.26
N GLY A 60 4.63 0.78 -11.57
CA GLY A 60 4.55 0.66 -10.11
C GLY A 60 5.18 1.82 -9.37
N ILE A 61 6.33 2.32 -9.87
CA ILE A 61 6.98 3.51 -9.33
C ILE A 61 6.09 4.74 -9.51
N GLN A 62 5.43 4.90 -10.66
CA GLN A 62 4.53 6.01 -10.91
C GLN A 62 3.28 5.95 -10.01
N GLU A 63 2.72 4.77 -9.76
CA GLU A 63 1.61 4.59 -8.83
C GLU A 63 2.01 5.02 -7.41
N LEU A 64 3.16 4.54 -6.91
CA LEU A 64 3.67 4.93 -5.60
C LEU A 64 3.93 6.44 -5.50
N ALA A 65 4.50 7.04 -6.54
CA ALA A 65 4.73 8.49 -6.59
C ALA A 65 3.41 9.27 -6.64
N GLY A 66 2.40 8.76 -7.35
CA GLY A 66 1.04 9.31 -7.38
C GLY A 66 0.38 9.32 -6.00
N ASP A 67 0.46 8.19 -5.29
CA ASP A 67 -0.04 8.07 -3.92
C ASP A 67 0.66 9.05 -2.96
N ALA A 68 1.99 9.17 -3.06
CA ALA A 68 2.76 10.13 -2.27
C ALA A 68 2.36 11.59 -2.60
N THR A 69 2.13 11.90 -3.87
CA THR A 69 1.65 13.22 -4.30
C THR A 69 0.25 13.52 -3.75
N MET A 70 -0.65 12.55 -3.75
CA MET A 70 -1.97 12.70 -3.13
C MET A 70 -1.85 13.03 -1.64
N LEU A 71 -0.97 12.35 -0.91
CA LEU A 71 -0.72 12.66 0.51
C LEU A 71 -0.19 14.08 0.69
N TYR A 72 0.72 14.54 -0.17
CA TYR A 72 1.22 15.91 -0.15
C TYR A 72 0.09 16.95 -0.25
N TYR A 73 -0.90 16.74 -1.11
CA TYR A 73 -2.01 17.68 -1.27
C TYR A 73 -2.90 17.84 -0.02
N PHE A 74 -2.84 16.91 0.92
CA PHE A 74 -3.53 17.04 2.21
C PHE A 74 -2.73 17.82 3.25
N LEU A 75 -1.48 18.20 2.96
CA LEU A 75 -0.64 18.95 3.89
C LEU A 75 -0.82 20.47 3.73
N ASP A 76 -0.63 21.19 4.81
CA ASP A 76 -0.62 22.66 4.80
C ASP A 76 0.44 23.26 3.89
N GLU A 77 1.55 22.53 3.68
CA GLU A 77 2.63 22.92 2.76
C GLU A 77 2.12 23.05 1.32
N ALA A 78 1.29 22.10 0.85
CA ALA A 78 0.70 22.19 -0.50
C ALA A 78 -0.24 23.42 -0.62
N GLN A 79 -0.99 23.71 0.44
CA GLN A 79 -1.91 24.86 0.48
C GLN A 79 -1.16 26.20 0.46
N GLU A 80 0.05 26.26 1.01
CA GLU A 80 0.87 27.49 1.02
C GLU A 80 1.21 27.94 -0.40
N GLY A 81 1.64 27.03 -1.27
CA GLY A 81 1.94 27.36 -2.67
C GLY A 81 0.74 27.97 -3.41
N GLY A 82 -0.42 27.36 -3.27
CA GLY A 82 -1.68 27.85 -3.86
C GLY A 82 -2.09 29.23 -3.30
N ARG A 83 -2.06 29.38 -1.98
CA ARG A 83 -2.38 30.66 -1.32
C ARG A 83 -1.42 31.78 -1.74
N ALA A 84 -0.12 31.52 -1.72
CA ALA A 84 0.88 32.51 -2.12
C ALA A 84 0.69 32.98 -3.57
N PHE A 85 0.34 32.06 -4.47
CA PHE A 85 0.02 32.40 -5.86
C PHE A 85 -1.18 33.33 -5.98
N LEU A 86 -2.29 33.01 -5.29
CA LEU A 86 -3.50 33.84 -5.30
C LEU A 86 -3.27 35.22 -4.68
N GLU A 87 -2.49 35.29 -3.60
CA GLU A 87 -2.14 36.51 -2.89
C GLU A 87 -0.99 37.30 -3.55
N LYS A 88 -0.45 36.80 -4.66
CA LYS A 88 0.68 37.41 -5.40
C LYS A 88 1.91 37.70 -4.53
N ARG A 89 2.20 36.85 -3.57
CA ARG A 89 3.38 36.92 -2.69
C ARG A 89 4.30 35.72 -2.92
N LYS A 90 5.49 35.79 -2.39
CA LYS A 90 6.40 34.65 -2.34
C LYS A 90 5.88 33.63 -1.32
N PRO A 91 5.90 32.31 -1.63
CA PRO A 91 5.57 31.27 -0.67
C PRO A 91 6.64 31.20 0.45
N ASP A 92 6.19 30.92 1.66
CA ASP A 92 7.05 30.71 2.82
C ASP A 92 7.04 29.22 3.21
N PHE A 93 7.90 28.44 2.57
CA PHE A 93 8.07 27.03 2.89
C PHE A 93 9.02 26.79 4.07
N GLY A 94 9.72 27.85 4.55
CA GLY A 94 10.63 27.75 5.68
C GLY A 94 9.96 27.43 7.02
N LYS A 95 8.66 27.72 7.14
CA LYS A 95 7.85 27.44 8.33
C LYS A 95 7.46 25.98 8.52
N PHE A 96 7.59 25.16 7.47
CA PHE A 96 7.22 23.74 7.53
C PHE A 96 8.41 22.88 7.97
N PRO A 97 8.17 21.78 8.70
CA PRO A 97 9.23 20.87 9.08
C PRO A 97 9.87 20.25 7.84
N LYS A 98 11.19 20.25 7.80
CA LYS A 98 11.95 19.53 6.78
C LYS A 98 11.97 18.06 7.18
N LEU A 99 11.01 17.31 6.67
CA LEU A 99 10.98 15.86 6.85
C LEU A 99 12.02 15.23 5.94
N PRO A 100 12.68 14.14 6.39
CA PRO A 100 13.65 13.40 5.59
C PRO A 100 13.02 12.75 4.38
#